data_645e0fefdbb48dba2e5a0bb260d06d63
#
_entry.id   645e0fefdbb48dba2e5a0bb260d06d63
#
_cell.length_a   1.000
_cell.length_b   1.000
_cell.length_c   1.000
_cell.angle_alpha   90.00
_cell.angle_beta   90.00
_cell.angle_gamma   90.00
#
_symmetry.space_group_name_H-M   'P 1'
#
loop_
_entity.id
_entity.type
_entity.pdbx_description
1 polymer ?
#
loop_
_entity_poly.entity_id
_entity_poly.type
_entity_poly.pdbx_seq_one_letter_code
_entity_poly.pdbx_strand_id
1 'polypeptide(L)'
;MRTIAAFVFCGLLAAAGGARAADCPLNMLGSMDLQVSPDNLQVPLTFGAVQKNFYLEIGSGLNMITQEAADQTGFHFHSLDPNIFLGGSGQKITRLGNSPKFRMGTLPGDDVEFGILPRPLEDGAVAGHLGNRMFERLDFELDIAQHKLNVFSTDHCPEKVVYWTKTGFAELPFRREGTILTTSMALDDKPLRVTLSTRAGSVIGMNTVRELFKLDENSPGMTLSTTSPDGQKYYRYPFKTLTVDALTIGNPNILIRDEAPAQGCNNRPRIQDVDAPTGHVVGKPMNYITCFKPDLMIGLSVLSKLHIYFSSKEQMIYATGANAR
;
A
#
# COMPACT_ATOMS: atom_id res chain seq x y z
N MET A 1 67.79 45.74 36.67
CA MET A 1 66.37 45.84 36.85
C MET A 1 65.70 44.93 35.77
N ARG A 2 65.23 43.76 36.17
CA ARG A 2 64.59 42.78 35.23
C ARG A 2 63.11 42.73 35.64
N THR A 3 62.24 43.16 34.68
CA THR A 3 60.76 43.11 34.83
C THR A 3 60.24 41.76 34.39
N ILE A 4 59.58 41.05 35.30
CA ILE A 4 58.90 39.78 35.02
C ILE A 4 57.45 40.11 34.63
N ALA A 5 57.06 39.74 33.40
CA ALA A 5 55.66 39.79 32.95
C ALA A 5 54.98 38.50 33.26
N ALA A 6 53.90 38.53 34.06
CA ALA A 6 53.05 37.39 34.39
C ALA A 6 51.96 37.25 33.28
N PHE A 7 51.94 36.12 32.61
CA PHE A 7 50.86 35.73 31.70
C PHE A 7 49.73 35.05 32.50
N VAL A 8 48.60 35.68 32.51
CA VAL A 8 47.35 35.05 33.03
C VAL A 8 46.73 34.23 31.92
N PHE A 9 46.70 32.92 32.13
CA PHE A 9 46.03 31.97 31.21
C PHE A 9 44.56 31.87 31.61
N CYS A 10 43.65 32.47 30.87
CA CYS A 10 42.22 32.36 31.07
C CYS A 10 41.71 31.06 30.39
N GLY A 11 41.50 30.01 31.17
CA GLY A 11 40.96 28.75 30.70
C GLY A 11 39.46 28.88 30.33
N LEU A 12 39.12 28.82 29.06
CA LEU A 12 37.74 28.62 28.59
C LEU A 12 37.32 27.15 28.88
N LEU A 13 36.51 26.95 29.88
CA LEU A 13 35.73 25.72 30.07
C LEU A 13 34.61 25.67 29.00
N ALA A 14 34.84 24.92 27.94
CA ALA A 14 33.82 24.55 26.99
C ALA A 14 32.87 23.59 27.71
N ALA A 15 31.69 24.07 28.12
CA ALA A 15 30.58 23.21 28.52
C ALA A 15 30.12 22.39 27.30
N ALA A 16 30.57 21.14 27.22
CA ALA A 16 29.99 20.17 26.30
C ALA A 16 28.56 19.89 26.74
N GLY A 17 27.63 20.68 26.22
CA GLY A 17 26.20 20.37 26.31
C GLY A 17 25.99 19.03 25.61
N GLY A 18 25.84 17.97 26.38
CA GLY A 18 25.43 16.66 25.85
C GLY A 18 24.11 16.86 25.13
N ALA A 19 24.13 16.74 23.80
CA ALA A 19 22.91 16.59 23.03
C ALA A 19 22.21 15.34 23.59
N ARG A 20 21.15 15.55 24.37
CA ARG A 20 20.23 14.45 24.70
C ARG A 20 19.75 13.90 23.36
N ALA A 21 20.01 12.62 23.10
CA ALA A 21 19.36 11.90 22.03
C ALA A 21 17.86 12.16 22.17
N ALA A 22 17.25 12.74 21.14
CA ALA A 22 15.84 13.00 21.15
C ALA A 22 15.15 11.67 21.45
N ASP A 23 14.30 11.66 22.47
CA ASP A 23 13.44 10.53 22.77
C ASP A 23 12.54 10.36 21.54
N CYS A 24 12.61 9.20 20.88
CA CYS A 24 11.87 8.92 19.64
C CYS A 24 10.80 7.86 19.92
N PRO A 25 9.73 8.21 20.64
CA PRO A 25 8.70 7.26 20.97
C PRO A 25 7.94 6.87 19.70
N LEU A 26 7.74 5.58 19.50
CA LEU A 26 6.75 5.08 18.55
C LEU A 26 5.37 5.23 19.18
N ASN A 27 4.59 6.20 18.72
CA ASN A 27 3.31 6.55 19.30
C ASN A 27 2.14 5.89 18.55
N MET A 28 1.57 4.84 19.15
CA MET A 28 0.37 4.17 18.62
C MET A 28 -0.87 5.02 18.86
N LEU A 29 -1.54 5.44 17.81
CA LEU A 29 -2.76 6.26 17.83
C LEU A 29 -4.02 5.39 17.89
N GLY A 30 -3.98 4.20 17.34
CA GLY A 30 -5.11 3.29 17.31
C GLY A 30 -4.73 1.87 16.94
N SER A 31 -5.57 0.93 17.39
CA SER A 31 -5.47 -0.48 17.05
C SER A 31 -6.86 -1.03 16.77
N MET A 32 -6.97 -1.93 15.80
CA MET A 32 -8.22 -2.57 15.44
C MET A 32 -7.99 -4.01 14.99
N ASP A 33 -9.03 -4.83 15.19
CA ASP A 33 -9.04 -6.20 14.72
C ASP A 33 -9.34 -6.25 13.23
N LEU A 34 -8.56 -7.07 12.51
CA LEU A 34 -8.82 -7.41 11.12
C LEU A 34 -9.69 -8.67 11.06
N GLN A 35 -10.72 -8.63 10.23
CA GLN A 35 -11.37 -9.86 9.77
C GLN A 35 -10.57 -10.36 8.56
N VAL A 36 -9.89 -11.48 8.74
CA VAL A 36 -8.99 -12.07 7.74
C VAL A 36 -9.69 -13.22 7.04
N SER A 37 -9.79 -13.15 5.73
CA SER A 37 -10.21 -14.25 4.87
C SER A 37 -9.10 -14.58 3.86
N PRO A 38 -9.18 -15.72 3.15
CA PRO A 38 -8.20 -16.04 2.11
C PRO A 38 -8.10 -14.99 1.00
N ASP A 39 -9.18 -14.24 0.77
CA ASP A 39 -9.33 -13.37 -0.39
C ASP A 39 -9.32 -11.88 -0.06
N ASN A 40 -9.47 -11.51 1.21
CA ASN A 40 -9.54 -10.10 1.61
C ASN A 40 -9.30 -9.89 3.10
N LEU A 41 -9.02 -8.65 3.45
CA LEU A 41 -9.01 -8.15 4.81
C LEU A 41 -10.16 -7.16 4.97
N GLN A 42 -10.87 -7.21 6.11
CA GLN A 42 -11.91 -6.25 6.42
C GLN A 42 -11.62 -5.56 7.75
N VAL A 43 -12.00 -4.30 7.81
CA VAL A 43 -11.92 -3.46 9.02
C VAL A 43 -13.28 -2.84 9.30
N PRO A 44 -13.71 -2.77 10.57
CA PRO A 44 -14.94 -2.09 10.95
C PRO A 44 -14.73 -0.59 11.09
N LEU A 45 -15.64 0.22 10.54
CA LEU A 45 -15.83 1.62 10.88
C LEU A 45 -17.14 1.81 11.61
N THR A 46 -17.13 2.61 12.68
CA THR A 46 -18.34 2.93 13.47
C THR A 46 -18.70 4.40 13.28
N PHE A 47 -19.87 4.66 12.72
CA PHE A 47 -20.45 5.98 12.49
C PHE A 47 -21.58 6.20 13.51
N GLY A 48 -21.31 6.92 14.59
CA GLY A 48 -22.26 7.03 15.71
C GLY A 48 -22.60 5.65 16.30
N ALA A 49 -23.85 5.19 16.13
CA ALA A 49 -24.31 3.86 16.56
C ALA A 49 -24.25 2.80 15.44
N VAL A 50 -23.89 3.17 14.22
CA VAL A 50 -23.91 2.28 13.04
C VAL A 50 -22.50 1.79 12.75
N GLN A 51 -22.29 0.48 12.78
CA GLN A 51 -21.04 -0.14 12.36
C GLN A 51 -21.18 -0.70 10.95
N LYS A 52 -20.14 -0.50 10.13
CA LYS A 52 -20.02 -1.03 8.76
C LYS A 52 -18.64 -1.63 8.55
N ASN A 53 -18.58 -2.77 7.87
CA ASN A 53 -17.31 -3.38 7.47
C ASN A 53 -16.87 -2.87 6.11
N PHE A 54 -15.57 -2.65 5.95
CA PHE A 54 -14.94 -2.22 4.72
C PHE A 54 -13.80 -3.16 4.35
N TYR A 55 -13.64 -3.45 3.07
CA TYR A 55 -12.40 -4.05 2.59
C TYR A 55 -11.25 -3.08 2.79
N LEU A 56 -10.17 -3.54 3.40
CA LEU A 56 -8.89 -2.82 3.42
C LEU A 56 -8.15 -3.10 2.12
N GLU A 57 -7.83 -2.07 1.32
CA GLU A 57 -7.16 -2.21 0.03
C GLU A 57 -5.96 -1.24 -0.06
N ILE A 58 -4.81 -1.71 0.40
CA ILE A 58 -3.59 -0.87 0.41
C ILE A 58 -3.01 -0.62 -1.00
N GLY A 59 -3.39 -1.39 -1.99
CA GLY A 59 -2.98 -1.21 -3.38
C GLY A 59 -3.73 -0.09 -4.12
N SER A 60 -4.84 0.39 -3.56
CA SER A 60 -5.64 1.48 -4.12
C SER A 60 -5.60 2.72 -3.23
N GLY A 61 -5.54 3.91 -3.84
CA GLY A 61 -5.63 5.17 -3.10
C GLY A 61 -7.05 5.59 -2.74
N LEU A 62 -8.06 5.09 -3.43
CA LEU A 62 -9.43 5.57 -3.28
C LEU A 62 -10.16 4.86 -2.13
N ASN A 63 -10.74 5.67 -1.22
CA ASN A 63 -11.79 5.19 -0.34
C ASN A 63 -13.10 5.17 -1.12
N MET A 64 -13.91 4.13 -0.93
CA MET A 64 -15.20 3.98 -1.59
C MET A 64 -16.24 3.47 -0.61
N ILE A 65 -17.48 3.94 -0.77
CA ILE A 65 -18.62 3.48 0.01
C ILE A 65 -19.83 3.28 -0.91
N THR A 66 -20.64 2.27 -0.66
CA THR A 66 -21.90 2.08 -1.40
C THR A 66 -22.88 3.19 -1.06
N GLN A 67 -23.73 3.57 -2.03
CA GLN A 67 -24.76 4.58 -1.83
C GLN A 67 -25.62 4.28 -0.60
N GLU A 68 -26.06 3.03 -0.47
CA GLU A 68 -26.90 2.60 0.65
C GLU A 68 -26.21 2.80 2.01
N ALA A 69 -24.93 2.39 2.13
CA ALA A 69 -24.18 2.56 3.37
C ALA A 69 -23.92 4.03 3.69
N ALA A 70 -23.66 4.86 2.67
CA ALA A 70 -23.45 6.28 2.82
C ALA A 70 -24.72 7.00 3.32
N ASP A 71 -25.90 6.63 2.78
CA ASP A 71 -27.18 7.17 3.22
C ASP A 71 -27.49 6.78 4.69
N GLN A 72 -27.20 5.54 5.07
CA GLN A 72 -27.41 5.02 6.43
C GLN A 72 -26.47 5.65 7.47
N THR A 73 -25.34 6.18 7.05
CA THR A 73 -24.29 6.71 7.94
C THR A 73 -24.17 8.22 7.91
N GLY A 74 -24.94 8.92 7.07
CA GLY A 74 -25.04 10.39 7.08
C GLY A 74 -23.91 11.11 6.34
N PHE A 75 -23.44 10.57 5.21
CA PHE A 75 -22.46 11.23 4.35
C PHE A 75 -23.01 12.50 3.70
N HIS A 76 -22.13 13.49 3.51
CA HIS A 76 -22.43 14.72 2.77
C HIS A 76 -21.97 14.58 1.33
N PHE A 77 -22.89 14.61 0.36
CA PHE A 77 -22.59 14.35 -1.03
C PHE A 77 -22.28 15.61 -1.83
N HIS A 78 -21.36 15.47 -2.79
CA HIS A 78 -21.11 16.46 -3.83
C HIS A 78 -20.83 15.77 -5.17
N SER A 79 -21.13 16.45 -6.27
CA SER A 79 -20.92 15.92 -7.62
C SER A 79 -19.47 16.06 -8.04
N LEU A 80 -18.96 15.05 -8.74
CA LEU A 80 -17.72 15.17 -9.50
C LEU A 80 -17.92 16.10 -10.69
N ASP A 81 -16.85 16.78 -11.11
CA ASP A 81 -16.81 17.42 -12.42
C ASP A 81 -17.17 16.37 -13.50
N PRO A 82 -18.12 16.66 -14.40
CA PRO A 82 -18.54 15.73 -15.45
C PRO A 82 -17.38 15.20 -16.33
N ASN A 83 -16.30 15.97 -16.42
CA ASN A 83 -15.11 15.61 -17.20
C ASN A 83 -14.14 14.68 -16.43
N ILE A 84 -14.34 14.50 -15.13
CA ILE A 84 -13.54 13.57 -14.32
C ILE A 84 -14.19 12.21 -14.34
N PHE A 85 -13.42 11.21 -14.76
CA PHE A 85 -13.84 9.82 -14.74
C PHE A 85 -13.09 9.07 -13.64
N LEU A 86 -13.82 8.63 -12.63
CA LEU A 86 -13.33 7.70 -11.61
C LEU A 86 -14.02 6.35 -11.79
N GLY A 87 -13.24 5.27 -11.66
CA GLY A 87 -13.75 3.90 -11.65
C GLY A 87 -13.36 3.19 -10.36
N GLY A 88 -14.26 2.39 -9.83
CA GLY A 88 -14.00 1.57 -8.65
C GLY A 88 -14.90 0.35 -8.61
N SER A 89 -14.34 -0.82 -8.29
CA SER A 89 -15.08 -2.09 -8.22
C SER A 89 -15.96 -2.37 -9.46
N GLY A 90 -15.45 -2.07 -10.66
CA GLY A 90 -16.20 -2.24 -11.92
C GLY A 90 -17.36 -1.25 -12.09
N GLN A 91 -17.45 -0.20 -11.30
CA GLN A 91 -18.51 0.80 -11.34
C GLN A 91 -17.96 2.17 -11.69
N LYS A 92 -18.79 2.98 -12.38
CA LYS A 92 -18.49 4.40 -12.64
C LYS A 92 -18.89 5.21 -11.41
N ILE A 93 -17.94 5.98 -10.88
CA ILE A 93 -18.16 6.90 -9.76
C ILE A 93 -18.44 8.29 -10.35
N THR A 94 -19.58 8.86 -10.01
CA THR A 94 -20.05 10.17 -10.46
C THR A 94 -20.27 11.16 -9.31
N ARG A 95 -20.19 10.68 -8.07
CA ARG A 95 -20.35 11.48 -6.87
C ARG A 95 -19.26 11.14 -5.87
N LEU A 96 -18.90 12.13 -5.09
CA LEU A 96 -18.09 11.97 -3.89
C LEU A 96 -18.95 12.23 -2.66
N GLY A 97 -18.45 11.82 -1.51
CA GLY A 97 -19.08 12.12 -0.23
C GLY A 97 -18.03 12.25 0.85
N ASN A 98 -18.24 13.22 1.72
CA ASN A 98 -17.43 13.39 2.92
C ASN A 98 -18.08 12.66 4.08
N SER A 99 -17.29 11.88 4.81
CA SER A 99 -17.77 11.13 5.96
C SER A 99 -18.19 12.04 7.11
N PRO A 100 -19.23 11.67 7.87
CA PRO A 100 -19.38 12.21 9.22
C PRO A 100 -18.28 11.71 10.14
N LYS A 101 -18.30 12.12 11.40
CA LYS A 101 -17.41 11.56 12.42
C LYS A 101 -17.57 10.05 12.53
N PHE A 102 -16.45 9.36 12.52
CA PHE A 102 -16.39 7.90 12.67
C PHE A 102 -15.26 7.48 13.61
N ARG A 103 -15.23 6.20 13.94
CA ARG A 103 -14.12 5.55 14.64
C ARG A 103 -13.67 4.32 13.84
N MET A 104 -12.35 4.17 13.73
CA MET A 104 -11.69 2.98 13.22
C MET A 104 -10.93 2.35 14.39
N GLY A 105 -11.55 1.38 15.08
CA GLY A 105 -11.09 0.94 16.40
C GLY A 105 -11.10 2.10 17.41
N THR A 106 -9.93 2.43 17.96
CA THR A 106 -9.74 3.58 18.87
C THR A 106 -9.45 4.89 18.15
N LEU A 107 -9.10 4.86 16.85
CA LEU A 107 -8.75 6.03 16.07
C LEU A 107 -10.01 6.80 15.61
N PRO A 108 -10.18 8.07 15.97
CA PRO A 108 -11.25 8.90 15.44
C PRO A 108 -10.91 9.40 14.03
N GLY A 109 -11.92 9.55 13.18
CA GLY A 109 -11.84 10.16 11.86
C GLY A 109 -13.03 11.07 11.60
N ASP A 110 -12.85 12.04 10.71
CA ASP A 110 -13.87 13.00 10.31
C ASP A 110 -13.55 13.57 8.93
N ASP A 111 -14.57 13.93 8.18
CA ASP A 111 -14.45 14.65 6.91
C ASP A 111 -13.53 13.97 5.86
N VAL A 112 -13.52 12.64 5.86
CA VAL A 112 -12.75 11.84 4.88
C VAL A 112 -13.55 11.66 3.61
N GLU A 113 -12.92 11.92 2.46
CA GLU A 113 -13.54 11.80 1.15
C GLU A 113 -13.63 10.35 0.68
N PHE A 114 -14.80 9.97 0.15
CA PHE A 114 -15.10 8.66 -0.44
C PHE A 114 -15.74 8.82 -1.82
N GLY A 115 -15.38 7.96 -2.75
CA GLY A 115 -16.14 7.75 -3.97
C GLY A 115 -17.43 6.96 -3.67
N ILE A 116 -18.56 7.42 -4.22
CA ILE A 116 -19.85 6.76 -3.99
C ILE A 116 -20.09 5.70 -5.07
N LEU A 117 -20.14 4.45 -4.64
CA LEU A 117 -20.49 3.31 -5.50
C LEU A 117 -22.02 3.27 -5.66
N PRO A 118 -22.54 3.40 -6.88
CA PRO A 118 -23.99 3.45 -7.11
C PRO A 118 -24.72 2.11 -6.84
N ARG A 119 -23.98 1.01 -6.81
CA ARG A 119 -24.52 -0.34 -6.57
C ARG A 119 -23.80 -1.02 -5.41
N PRO A 120 -24.45 -1.96 -4.72
CA PRO A 120 -23.81 -2.80 -3.72
C PRO A 120 -22.60 -3.54 -4.30
N LEU A 121 -21.70 -3.96 -3.41
CA LEU A 121 -20.65 -4.93 -3.72
C LEU A 121 -21.26 -6.35 -3.80
N GLU A 122 -20.52 -7.29 -4.39
CA GLU A 122 -20.94 -8.70 -4.46
C GLU A 122 -21.20 -9.27 -3.07
N ASP A 123 -20.36 -8.95 -2.10
CA ASP A 123 -20.64 -9.19 -0.69
C ASP A 123 -21.45 -8.00 -0.15
N GLY A 124 -22.76 -8.16 -0.12
CA GLY A 124 -23.71 -7.13 0.34
C GLY A 124 -23.56 -6.74 1.82
N ALA A 125 -22.77 -7.49 2.61
CA ALA A 125 -22.47 -7.15 3.99
C ALA A 125 -21.35 -6.09 4.11
N VAL A 126 -20.55 -5.89 3.05
CA VAL A 126 -19.45 -4.95 3.03
C VAL A 126 -19.87 -3.61 2.43
N ALA A 127 -19.64 -2.55 3.19
CA ALA A 127 -20.06 -1.20 2.84
C ALA A 127 -19.19 -0.51 1.77
N GLY A 128 -17.95 -0.96 1.58
CA GLY A 128 -17.05 -0.30 0.63
C GLY A 128 -15.61 -0.74 0.77
N HIS A 129 -14.69 0.15 0.36
CA HIS A 129 -13.25 -0.06 0.41
C HIS A 129 -12.56 1.11 1.14
N LEU A 130 -11.55 0.79 1.95
CA LEU A 130 -10.60 1.75 2.48
C LEU A 130 -9.29 1.63 1.70
N GLY A 131 -8.95 2.67 0.98
CA GLY A 131 -7.70 2.77 0.23
C GLY A 131 -6.54 3.28 1.08
N ASN A 132 -5.34 3.27 0.51
CA ASN A 132 -4.13 3.73 1.20
C ASN A 132 -4.15 5.24 1.55
N ARG A 133 -5.00 6.05 0.90
CA ARG A 133 -5.18 7.47 1.26
C ARG A 133 -5.75 7.66 2.66
N MET A 134 -6.43 6.65 3.22
CA MET A 134 -6.88 6.68 4.62
C MET A 134 -5.71 6.87 5.58
N PHE A 135 -4.52 6.42 5.21
CA PHE A 135 -3.31 6.45 6.02
C PHE A 135 -2.23 7.41 5.47
N GLU A 136 -2.59 8.34 4.59
CA GLU A 136 -1.60 9.18 3.88
C GLU A 136 -0.71 10.00 4.80
N ARG A 137 -1.25 10.41 5.96
CA ARG A 137 -0.54 11.21 6.98
C ARG A 137 -0.25 10.44 8.25
N LEU A 138 -0.36 9.14 8.19
CA LEU A 138 -0.20 8.22 9.31
C LEU A 138 0.74 7.09 8.89
N ASP A 139 1.36 6.48 9.86
CA ASP A 139 2.01 5.21 9.66
C ASP A 139 1.07 4.09 10.07
N PHE A 140 1.23 2.93 9.48
CA PHE A 140 0.41 1.77 9.87
C PHE A 140 1.20 0.47 9.79
N GLU A 141 0.85 -0.41 10.68
CA GLU A 141 1.38 -1.76 10.78
C GLU A 141 0.28 -2.77 10.45
N LEU A 142 0.61 -3.74 9.63
CA LEU A 142 -0.25 -4.81 9.22
C LEU A 142 0.32 -6.14 9.71
N ASP A 143 -0.20 -6.62 10.84
CA ASP A 143 0.08 -7.95 11.37
C ASP A 143 -1.09 -8.89 11.06
N ILE A 144 -1.05 -9.48 9.87
CA ILE A 144 -2.12 -10.36 9.40
C ILE A 144 -2.17 -11.65 10.24
N ALA A 145 -1.03 -12.12 10.73
CA ALA A 145 -0.96 -13.33 11.54
C ALA A 145 -1.63 -13.16 12.90
N GLN A 146 -1.59 -11.96 13.47
CA GLN A 146 -2.27 -11.62 14.74
C GLN A 146 -3.63 -10.95 14.51
N HIS A 147 -4.08 -10.83 13.27
CA HIS A 147 -5.33 -10.15 12.91
C HIS A 147 -5.40 -8.70 13.41
N LYS A 148 -4.30 -7.94 13.26
CA LYS A 148 -4.20 -6.56 13.76
C LYS A 148 -3.82 -5.59 12.66
N LEU A 149 -4.47 -4.42 12.71
CA LEU A 149 -4.05 -3.20 12.05
C LEU A 149 -3.79 -2.16 13.13
N ASN A 150 -2.55 -1.73 13.26
CA ASN A 150 -2.14 -0.69 14.19
C ASN A 150 -1.80 0.58 13.41
N VAL A 151 -2.16 1.72 13.95
CA VAL A 151 -1.92 3.03 13.33
C VAL A 151 -1.08 3.89 14.27
N PHE A 152 -0.08 4.54 13.72
CA PHE A 152 0.91 5.32 14.46
C PHE A 152 1.00 6.76 13.95
N SER A 153 1.52 7.65 14.81
CA SER A 153 1.97 8.95 14.34
C SER A 153 3.24 8.81 13.51
N THR A 154 3.49 9.78 12.62
CA THR A 154 4.73 9.84 11.85
C THR A 154 5.90 10.46 12.62
N ASP A 155 5.70 10.78 13.92
CA ASP A 155 6.70 11.39 14.80
C ASP A 155 7.54 10.33 15.50
N HIS A 156 8.37 9.64 14.73
CA HIS A 156 9.33 8.66 15.22
C HIS A 156 10.71 8.89 14.57
N CYS A 157 11.74 8.26 15.11
CA CYS A 157 13.04 8.22 14.45
C CYS A 157 13.04 7.22 13.29
N PRO A 158 13.77 7.54 12.20
CA PRO A 158 13.98 6.60 11.11
C PRO A 158 14.46 5.23 11.59
N GLU A 159 14.00 4.17 10.95
CA GLU A 159 14.38 2.77 11.22
C GLU A 159 14.02 2.24 12.61
N LYS A 160 13.42 3.07 13.50
CA LYS A 160 13.07 2.69 14.87
C LYS A 160 11.61 2.23 15.05
N VAL A 161 11.01 1.76 13.97
CA VAL A 161 9.60 1.36 13.93
C VAL A 161 9.39 -0.15 14.07
N VAL A 162 10.43 -0.95 13.83
CA VAL A 162 10.36 -2.41 13.96
C VAL A 162 10.62 -2.79 15.42
N TYR A 163 9.57 -2.77 16.22
CA TYR A 163 9.64 -3.01 17.68
C TYR A 163 9.33 -4.45 18.08
N TRP A 164 8.76 -5.25 17.18
CA TRP A 164 8.28 -6.62 17.47
C TRP A 164 9.36 -7.68 17.32
N THR A 165 10.54 -7.37 16.78
CA THR A 165 11.64 -8.32 16.64
C THR A 165 12.99 -7.66 16.90
N LYS A 166 13.96 -8.48 17.28
CA LYS A 166 15.37 -8.11 17.40
C LYS A 166 16.22 -8.70 16.27
N THR A 167 15.66 -9.57 15.47
CA THR A 167 16.30 -10.11 14.24
C THR A 167 16.15 -9.10 13.11
N GLY A 168 16.97 -9.22 12.07
CA GLY A 168 16.94 -8.27 10.96
C GLY A 168 15.56 -8.18 10.27
N PHE A 169 15.33 -7.08 9.61
CA PHE A 169 14.15 -6.77 8.81
C PHE A 169 14.56 -6.34 7.40
N ALA A 170 13.64 -6.40 6.47
CA ALA A 170 13.82 -5.88 5.12
C ALA A 170 13.29 -4.45 5.02
N GLU A 171 13.96 -3.64 4.22
CA GLU A 171 13.61 -2.25 3.92
C GLU A 171 13.24 -2.13 2.44
N LEU A 172 12.02 -1.67 2.15
CA LEU A 172 11.55 -1.47 0.80
C LEU A 172 11.13 -0.02 0.63
N PRO A 173 11.92 0.78 -0.06
CA PRO A 173 11.47 2.10 -0.47
C PRO A 173 10.22 1.99 -1.35
N PHE A 174 9.19 2.79 -1.07
CA PHE A 174 8.02 2.86 -1.93
C PHE A 174 7.83 4.26 -2.52
N ARG A 175 7.07 4.32 -3.60
CA ARG A 175 6.64 5.57 -4.23
C ARG A 175 5.14 5.58 -4.39
N ARG A 176 4.56 6.77 -4.33
CA ARG A 176 3.16 6.98 -4.69
C ARG A 176 3.10 7.41 -6.16
N GLU A 177 2.50 6.58 -6.98
CA GLU A 177 2.29 6.85 -8.41
C GLU A 177 0.79 7.01 -8.66
N GLY A 178 0.32 8.25 -8.60
CA GLY A 178 -1.12 8.55 -8.56
C GLY A 178 -1.77 7.96 -7.31
N THR A 179 -2.67 6.99 -7.50
CA THR A 179 -3.38 6.31 -6.40
C THR A 179 -2.74 4.98 -5.98
N ILE A 180 -1.61 4.58 -6.59
CA ILE A 180 -0.98 3.27 -6.39
C ILE A 180 0.32 3.44 -5.60
N LEU A 181 0.57 2.52 -4.66
CA LEU A 181 1.88 2.37 -4.02
C LEU A 181 2.73 1.38 -4.82
N THR A 182 3.92 1.78 -5.22
CA THR A 182 4.87 0.93 -5.92
C THR A 182 6.18 0.80 -5.18
N THR A 183 6.77 -0.39 -5.24
CA THR A 183 8.08 -0.73 -4.70
C THR A 183 8.81 -1.65 -5.67
N SER A 184 9.99 -2.14 -5.30
CA SER A 184 10.78 -3.07 -6.11
C SER A 184 11.01 -4.37 -5.35
N MET A 185 10.84 -5.51 -6.03
CA MET A 185 11.19 -6.85 -5.56
C MET A 185 11.85 -7.63 -6.70
N ALA A 186 12.49 -8.74 -6.39
CA ALA A 186 13.04 -9.62 -7.43
C ALA A 186 12.32 -10.98 -7.43
N LEU A 187 11.82 -11.42 -8.58
CA LEU A 187 11.25 -12.75 -8.78
C LEU A 187 12.24 -13.57 -9.61
N ASP A 188 12.73 -14.68 -9.07
CA ASP A 188 13.82 -15.48 -9.67
C ASP A 188 14.95 -14.59 -10.21
N ASP A 189 15.46 -13.71 -9.35
CA ASP A 189 16.53 -12.73 -9.62
C ASP A 189 16.20 -11.64 -10.69
N LYS A 190 14.96 -11.59 -11.19
CA LYS A 190 14.52 -10.53 -12.11
C LYS A 190 13.88 -9.40 -11.32
N PRO A 191 14.45 -8.17 -11.38
CA PRO A 191 13.87 -7.02 -10.70
C PRO A 191 12.55 -6.62 -11.35
N LEU A 192 11.53 -6.43 -10.52
CA LEU A 192 10.17 -6.07 -10.91
C LEU A 192 9.71 -4.85 -10.16
N ARG A 193 8.92 -4.00 -10.83
CA ARG A 193 8.12 -2.98 -10.18
C ARG A 193 6.84 -3.62 -9.64
N VAL A 194 6.63 -3.50 -8.33
CA VAL A 194 5.60 -4.22 -7.60
C VAL A 194 4.61 -3.26 -6.98
N THR A 195 3.32 -3.60 -7.01
CA THR A 195 2.32 -3.02 -6.11
C THR A 195 1.87 -4.05 -5.10
N LEU A 196 1.48 -3.58 -3.91
CA LEU A 196 0.92 -4.45 -2.87
C LEU A 196 -0.59 -4.32 -2.87
N SER A 197 -1.29 -5.43 -2.68
CA SER A 197 -2.76 -5.47 -2.58
C SER A 197 -3.15 -6.39 -1.44
N THR A 198 -4.08 -5.94 -0.61
CA THR A 198 -4.67 -6.77 0.45
C THR A 198 -5.87 -7.59 -0.05
N ARG A 199 -5.99 -7.75 -1.35
CA ARG A 199 -6.92 -8.69 -1.99
C ARG A 199 -6.20 -10.00 -2.36
N ALA A 200 -7.01 -10.98 -2.76
CA ALA A 200 -6.69 -12.40 -2.93
C ALA A 200 -5.26 -12.79 -3.35
N GLY A 201 -5.04 -13.00 -4.61
CA GLY A 201 -3.84 -13.63 -5.14
C GLY A 201 -2.77 -12.64 -5.59
N SER A 202 -1.52 -13.09 -5.57
CA SER A 202 -0.44 -12.39 -6.27
C SER A 202 -0.54 -12.68 -7.75
N VAL A 203 -0.38 -11.65 -8.61
CA VAL A 203 -0.61 -11.76 -10.06
C VAL A 203 0.47 -11.02 -10.84
N ILE A 204 1.07 -11.72 -11.82
CA ILE A 204 1.95 -11.16 -12.84
C ILE A 204 1.28 -11.26 -14.22
N GLY A 205 1.49 -10.28 -15.09
CA GLY A 205 0.97 -10.34 -16.45
C GLY A 205 1.78 -11.27 -17.36
N MET A 206 1.13 -11.99 -18.27
CA MET A 206 1.81 -12.87 -19.25
C MET A 206 2.80 -12.09 -20.12
N ASN A 207 2.51 -10.81 -20.44
CA ASN A 207 3.44 -9.99 -21.19
C ASN A 207 4.76 -9.74 -20.45
N THR A 208 4.70 -9.49 -19.13
CA THR A 208 5.89 -9.38 -18.29
C THR A 208 6.66 -10.70 -18.23
N VAL A 209 5.93 -11.82 -18.16
CA VAL A 209 6.53 -13.17 -18.14
C VAL A 209 7.24 -13.46 -19.46
N ARG A 210 6.64 -13.15 -20.60
CA ARG A 210 7.28 -13.27 -21.92
C ARG A 210 8.52 -12.39 -22.03
N GLU A 211 8.43 -11.15 -21.58
CA GLU A 211 9.53 -10.17 -21.69
C GLU A 211 10.73 -10.53 -20.82
N LEU A 212 10.51 -10.80 -19.54
CA LEU A 212 11.60 -10.93 -18.55
C LEU A 212 12.07 -12.37 -18.36
N PHE A 213 11.16 -13.36 -18.43
CA PHE A 213 11.47 -14.75 -18.15
C PHE A 213 11.58 -15.60 -19.42
N LYS A 214 11.19 -15.04 -20.59
CA LYS A 214 11.18 -15.74 -21.88
C LYS A 214 10.30 -17.00 -21.86
N LEU A 215 9.19 -16.94 -21.12
CA LEU A 215 8.19 -18.00 -20.97
C LEU A 215 6.87 -17.56 -21.61
N ASP A 216 6.10 -18.52 -22.06
CA ASP A 216 4.76 -18.38 -22.60
C ASP A 216 3.83 -19.49 -22.08
N GLU A 217 2.59 -19.52 -22.56
CA GLU A 217 1.57 -20.51 -22.18
C GLU A 217 1.94 -21.95 -22.53
N ASN A 218 2.89 -22.16 -23.45
CA ASN A 218 3.35 -23.49 -23.90
C ASN A 218 4.69 -23.91 -23.26
N SER A 219 5.28 -23.05 -22.45
CA SER A 219 6.60 -23.31 -21.86
C SER A 219 6.56 -24.47 -20.87
N PRO A 220 7.61 -25.30 -20.79
CA PRO A 220 7.70 -26.37 -19.81
C PRO A 220 7.47 -25.88 -18.38
N GLY A 221 6.58 -26.54 -17.64
CA GLY A 221 6.20 -26.15 -16.27
C GLY A 221 5.06 -25.14 -16.19
N MET A 222 4.64 -24.55 -17.31
CA MET A 222 3.45 -23.70 -17.36
C MET A 222 2.19 -24.57 -17.35
N THR A 223 1.24 -24.26 -16.46
CA THR A 223 -0.03 -25.00 -16.36
C THR A 223 -1.20 -24.03 -16.24
N LEU A 224 -2.30 -24.31 -16.93
CA LEU A 224 -3.55 -23.58 -16.76
C LEU A 224 -4.08 -23.85 -15.34
N SER A 225 -4.25 -22.82 -14.55
CA SER A 225 -4.74 -22.90 -13.18
C SER A 225 -6.25 -22.78 -13.09
N THR A 226 -6.80 -21.74 -13.72
CA THR A 226 -8.24 -21.47 -13.72
C THR A 226 -8.62 -20.55 -14.88
N THR A 227 -9.91 -20.55 -15.18
CA THR A 227 -10.53 -19.55 -16.08
C THR A 227 -11.67 -18.89 -15.31
N SER A 228 -11.66 -17.58 -15.23
CA SER A 228 -12.74 -16.82 -14.56
C SER A 228 -14.04 -16.84 -15.41
N PRO A 229 -15.18 -16.49 -14.82
CA PRO A 229 -16.48 -16.50 -15.53
C PRO A 229 -16.52 -15.62 -16.78
N ASP A 230 -15.72 -14.55 -16.82
CA ASP A 230 -15.55 -13.66 -17.97
C ASP A 230 -14.56 -14.19 -19.03
N GLY A 231 -14.06 -15.42 -18.84
CA GLY A 231 -13.15 -16.07 -19.78
C GLY A 231 -11.66 -15.74 -19.59
N GLN A 232 -11.31 -14.94 -18.58
CA GLN A 232 -9.91 -14.62 -18.28
C GLN A 232 -9.16 -15.85 -17.78
N LYS A 233 -8.08 -16.25 -18.47
CA LYS A 233 -7.24 -17.39 -18.09
C LYS A 233 -6.14 -16.96 -17.12
N TYR A 234 -5.85 -17.86 -16.18
CA TYR A 234 -4.74 -17.73 -15.24
C TYR A 234 -3.92 -19.00 -15.27
N TYR A 235 -2.62 -18.83 -15.36
CA TYR A 235 -1.64 -19.93 -15.38
C TYR A 235 -0.83 -19.94 -14.08
N ARG A 236 -0.12 -21.03 -13.85
CA ARG A 236 0.90 -21.19 -12.80
C ARG A 236 2.22 -21.62 -13.44
N TYR A 237 3.28 -21.08 -12.88
CA TYR A 237 4.65 -21.49 -13.16
C TYR A 237 5.39 -21.64 -11.81
N PRO A 238 6.28 -22.64 -11.62
CA PRO A 238 6.96 -22.89 -10.36
C PRO A 238 8.13 -21.90 -10.16
N PHE A 239 7.82 -20.62 -9.98
CA PHE A 239 8.82 -19.63 -9.57
C PHE A 239 9.48 -20.09 -8.26
N LYS A 240 10.79 -19.92 -8.15
CA LYS A 240 11.57 -20.43 -7.03
C LYS A 240 11.61 -19.48 -5.86
N THR A 241 11.87 -18.19 -6.13
CA THR A 241 12.13 -17.20 -5.10
C THR A 241 11.44 -15.87 -5.42
N LEU A 242 10.92 -15.22 -4.37
CA LEU A 242 10.59 -13.80 -4.37
C LEU A 242 11.46 -13.14 -3.29
N THR A 243 12.36 -12.28 -3.70
CA THR A 243 13.32 -11.60 -2.82
C THR A 243 12.89 -10.16 -2.58
N VAL A 244 12.90 -9.77 -1.32
CA VAL A 244 12.50 -8.49 -0.79
C VAL A 244 13.64 -8.03 0.12
N ASP A 245 14.59 -7.26 -0.41
CA ASP A 245 15.83 -6.92 0.30
C ASP A 245 16.48 -8.16 0.92
N ALA A 246 16.64 -8.23 2.23
CA ALA A 246 17.21 -9.36 2.96
C ALA A 246 16.27 -10.57 3.13
N LEU A 247 14.98 -10.44 2.82
CA LEU A 247 13.99 -11.53 2.95
C LEU A 247 13.83 -12.29 1.63
N THR A 248 13.79 -13.62 1.71
CA THR A 248 13.48 -14.49 0.57
C THR A 248 12.29 -15.38 0.89
N ILE A 249 11.27 -15.32 0.04
CA ILE A 249 10.10 -16.17 0.08
C ILE A 249 10.27 -17.27 -0.96
N GLY A 250 10.43 -18.51 -0.51
CA GLY A 250 10.55 -19.67 -1.39
C GLY A 250 9.19 -20.09 -1.97
N ASN A 251 9.20 -20.54 -3.23
CA ASN A 251 8.03 -21.05 -3.95
C ASN A 251 6.81 -20.10 -3.83
N PRO A 252 6.94 -18.83 -4.25
CA PRO A 252 5.86 -17.87 -4.12
C PRO A 252 4.66 -18.29 -4.98
N ASN A 253 3.46 -18.25 -4.38
CA ASN A 253 2.23 -18.56 -5.10
C ASN A 253 1.78 -17.35 -5.92
N ILE A 254 2.20 -17.29 -7.18
CA ILE A 254 1.91 -16.20 -8.11
C ILE A 254 1.15 -16.77 -9.31
N LEU A 255 0.00 -16.17 -9.60
CA LEU A 255 -0.77 -16.46 -10.81
C LEU A 255 -0.26 -15.62 -11.97
N ILE A 256 -0.25 -16.17 -13.15
CA ILE A 256 0.10 -15.50 -14.39
C ILE A 256 -1.20 -15.23 -15.13
N ARG A 257 -1.60 -13.97 -15.23
CA ARG A 257 -2.80 -13.58 -15.95
C ARG A 257 -2.53 -13.55 -17.45
N ASP A 258 -3.33 -14.26 -18.22
CA ASP A 258 -3.28 -14.18 -19.68
C ASP A 258 -3.59 -12.75 -20.13
N GLU A 259 -2.82 -12.29 -21.08
CA GLU A 259 -2.94 -10.94 -21.62
C GLU A 259 -2.67 -11.01 -23.13
N ALA A 260 -3.51 -10.34 -23.91
CA ALA A 260 -3.19 -10.10 -25.30
C ALA A 260 -1.82 -9.40 -25.42
N PRO A 261 -1.01 -9.70 -26.43
CA PRO A 261 0.24 -9.00 -26.66
C PRO A 261 0.04 -7.49 -26.61
N ALA A 262 0.85 -6.79 -25.82
CA ALA A 262 0.71 -5.37 -25.61
C ALA A 262 0.87 -4.62 -26.93
N GLN A 263 -0.22 -4.08 -27.46
CA GLN A 263 -0.19 -3.16 -28.58
C GLN A 263 -0.01 -1.75 -28.03
N GLY A 264 1.12 -1.12 -28.36
CA GLY A 264 1.28 0.33 -28.27
C GLY A 264 1.82 0.94 -26.98
N CYS A 265 2.26 0.17 -25.98
CA CYS A 265 2.93 0.72 -24.80
C CYS A 265 4.46 0.73 -24.92
N ASN A 266 5.01 0.77 -26.12
CA ASN A 266 6.46 0.76 -26.38
C ASN A 266 7.20 2.02 -25.89
N ASN A 267 6.46 3.06 -25.52
CA ASN A 267 6.99 4.23 -24.84
C ASN A 267 6.48 4.24 -23.40
N ARG A 268 7.10 3.46 -22.53
CA ARG A 268 6.96 3.68 -21.07
C ARG A 268 7.41 5.12 -20.83
N PRO A 269 6.54 6.04 -20.39
CA PRO A 269 7.00 7.37 -20.03
C PRO A 269 8.03 7.18 -18.94
N ARG A 270 9.22 7.74 -19.16
CA ARG A 270 10.22 7.80 -18.10
C ARG A 270 9.60 8.59 -16.95
N ILE A 271 9.90 8.19 -15.72
CA ILE A 271 9.43 8.78 -14.45
C ILE A 271 9.55 10.33 -14.40
N GLN A 272 10.26 10.95 -15.33
CA GLN A 272 10.49 12.39 -15.43
C GLN A 272 9.29 13.22 -15.94
N ASP A 273 8.25 12.59 -16.47
CA ASP A 273 7.11 13.30 -17.08
C ASP A 273 5.90 13.43 -16.15
N VAL A 274 6.04 13.07 -14.89
CA VAL A 274 5.01 13.25 -13.85
C VAL A 274 5.45 14.35 -12.91
N ASP A 275 5.02 15.58 -13.17
CA ASP A 275 5.13 16.65 -12.20
C ASP A 275 4.31 16.29 -10.95
N ALA A 276 5.03 15.85 -9.92
CA ALA A 276 4.44 15.71 -8.59
C ALA A 276 4.68 17.02 -7.82
N PRO A 277 3.68 17.79 -7.50
CA PRO A 277 3.10 17.80 -6.16
C PRO A 277 1.57 17.88 -6.12
N THR A 278 0.86 17.96 -7.23
CA THR A 278 -0.59 18.22 -7.21
C THR A 278 -1.47 17.05 -7.65
N GLY A 279 -0.92 15.94 -8.15
CA GLY A 279 -1.72 14.80 -8.59
C GLY A 279 -2.68 15.09 -9.77
N HIS A 280 -2.61 16.29 -10.34
CA HIS A 280 -3.42 16.65 -11.49
C HIS A 280 -2.73 16.21 -12.78
N VAL A 281 -3.28 15.17 -13.42
CA VAL A 281 -2.98 14.88 -14.83
C VAL A 281 -3.71 15.92 -15.67
N VAL A 282 -3.04 17.02 -15.97
CA VAL A 282 -3.59 18.07 -16.84
C VAL A 282 -3.48 17.59 -18.28
N GLY A 283 -4.61 17.28 -18.89
CA GLY A 283 -4.79 17.44 -20.34
C GLY A 283 -4.30 16.33 -21.25
N LYS A 284 -4.13 15.05 -20.82
CA LYS A 284 -3.86 13.94 -21.74
C LYS A 284 -4.91 12.83 -21.66
N PRO A 285 -5.28 12.21 -22.80
CA PRO A 285 -6.38 11.25 -22.85
C PRO A 285 -6.05 9.95 -22.10
N MET A 286 -7.10 9.25 -21.68
CA MET A 286 -7.17 8.05 -20.84
C MET A 286 -6.21 6.89 -21.18
N ASN A 287 -5.58 6.90 -22.35
CA ASN A 287 -4.59 5.91 -22.78
C ASN A 287 -3.27 5.94 -21.96
N TYR A 288 -3.05 7.01 -21.19
CA TYR A 288 -1.86 7.18 -20.36
C TYR A 288 -1.87 6.29 -19.11
N ILE A 289 -3.06 6.00 -18.58
CA ILE A 289 -3.23 5.22 -17.34
C ILE A 289 -2.96 3.73 -17.58
N THR A 290 -3.20 3.23 -18.79
CA THR A 290 -3.02 1.81 -19.12
C THR A 290 -1.57 1.37 -19.25
N CYS A 291 -0.63 2.30 -19.50
CA CYS A 291 0.80 2.00 -19.61
C CYS A 291 1.55 2.05 -18.28
N PHE A 292 0.90 2.52 -17.21
CA PHE A 292 1.48 2.66 -15.85
C PHE A 292 1.15 1.46 -14.95
N LYS A 293 1.19 0.27 -15.53
CA LYS A 293 0.87 -0.97 -14.83
C LYS A 293 2.11 -1.50 -14.12
N PRO A 294 2.04 -1.85 -12.82
CA PRO A 294 3.11 -2.58 -12.16
C PRO A 294 3.34 -3.93 -12.84
N ASP A 295 4.58 -4.42 -12.81
CA ASP A 295 4.94 -5.70 -13.40
C ASP A 295 4.29 -6.86 -12.64
N LEU A 296 4.20 -6.72 -11.31
CA LEU A 296 3.68 -7.72 -10.39
C LEU A 296 2.81 -7.07 -9.33
N MET A 297 1.66 -7.64 -9.05
CA MET A 297 0.85 -7.34 -7.88
C MET A 297 1.07 -8.44 -6.83
N ILE A 298 1.51 -8.07 -5.65
CA ILE A 298 1.64 -8.97 -4.50
C ILE A 298 0.36 -8.89 -3.68
N GLY A 299 -0.33 -10.01 -3.56
CA GLY A 299 -1.57 -10.16 -2.80
C GLY A 299 -1.40 -10.92 -1.49
N LEU A 300 -2.53 -11.24 -0.85
CA LEU A 300 -2.57 -11.91 0.46
C LEU A 300 -1.85 -13.27 0.47
N SER A 301 -1.79 -13.99 -0.65
CA SER A 301 -1.04 -15.24 -0.76
C SER A 301 0.44 -15.12 -0.37
N VAL A 302 0.99 -13.90 -0.45
CA VAL A 302 2.35 -13.55 -0.03
C VAL A 302 2.33 -12.69 1.22
N LEU A 303 1.49 -11.63 1.27
CA LEU A 303 1.45 -10.69 2.39
C LEU A 303 1.13 -11.36 3.73
N SER A 304 0.33 -12.43 3.73
CA SER A 304 0.02 -13.19 4.95
C SER A 304 1.24 -13.89 5.58
N LYS A 305 2.34 -13.99 4.84
CA LYS A 305 3.62 -14.54 5.34
C LYS A 305 4.53 -13.47 5.94
N LEU A 306 4.10 -12.21 5.93
CA LEU A 306 4.87 -11.05 6.35
C LEU A 306 4.18 -10.31 7.49
N HIS A 307 4.98 -9.66 8.32
CA HIS A 307 4.59 -8.62 9.24
C HIS A 307 5.17 -7.32 8.70
N ILE A 308 4.32 -6.32 8.44
CA ILE A 308 4.67 -5.15 7.62
C ILE A 308 4.33 -3.87 8.35
N TYR A 309 5.27 -2.91 8.34
CA TYR A 309 5.06 -1.54 8.79
C TYR A 309 5.28 -0.57 7.63
N PHE A 310 4.34 0.33 7.40
CA PHE A 310 4.43 1.39 6.40
C PHE A 310 4.74 2.72 7.07
N SER A 311 5.92 3.26 6.79
CA SER A 311 6.30 4.62 7.21
C SER A 311 6.02 5.60 6.08
N SER A 312 4.97 6.40 6.24
CA SER A 312 4.54 7.37 5.21
C SER A 312 5.53 8.51 5.05
N LYS A 313 6.14 8.97 6.15
CA LYS A 313 7.12 10.05 6.16
C LYS A 313 8.45 9.64 5.51
N GLU A 314 8.91 8.44 5.79
CA GLU A 314 10.16 7.91 5.22
C GLU A 314 9.96 7.34 3.81
N GLN A 315 8.71 7.12 3.40
CA GLN A 315 8.38 6.37 2.18
C GLN A 315 9.03 4.98 2.17
N MET A 316 8.99 4.31 3.32
CA MET A 316 9.64 3.03 3.57
C MET A 316 8.64 2.00 4.08
N ILE A 317 8.75 0.79 3.57
CA ILE A 317 8.07 -0.38 4.10
C ILE A 317 9.11 -1.22 4.83
N TYR A 318 8.86 -1.50 6.09
CA TYR A 318 9.65 -2.42 6.89
C TYR A 318 8.92 -3.76 6.98
N ALA A 319 9.62 -4.85 6.68
CA ALA A 319 9.01 -6.16 6.65
C ALA A 319 9.84 -7.22 7.34
N THR A 320 9.16 -8.13 8.04
CA THR A 320 9.74 -9.37 8.59
C THR A 320 8.88 -10.56 8.18
N GLY A 321 9.34 -11.76 8.42
CA GLY A 321 8.45 -12.92 8.38
C GLY A 321 7.33 -12.79 9.41
N ALA A 322 6.13 -13.27 9.11
CA ALA A 322 4.95 -13.15 9.98
C ALA A 322 5.14 -13.70 11.41
N ASN A 323 6.07 -14.64 11.61
CA ASN A 323 6.36 -15.26 12.91
C ASN A 323 7.64 -14.71 13.55
N ALA A 324 8.28 -13.68 12.99
CA ALA A 324 9.45 -13.04 13.59
C ALA A 324 9.05 -12.33 14.88
N ARG A 325 9.74 -12.62 15.98
CA ARG A 325 9.55 -12.03 17.30
C ARG A 325 10.89 -11.74 17.98
#